data_595e3f6f78d13594b8ba7a780c74103a
#
_entry.id   595e3f6f78d13594b8ba7a780c74103a
#
_cell.length_a   1.000
_cell.length_b   1.000
_cell.length_c   1.000
_cell.angle_alpha   90.00
_cell.angle_beta   90.00
_cell.angle_gamma   90.00
#
_symmetry.space_group_name_H-M   'P 1'
#
loop_
_entity.id
_entity.type
_entity.pdbx_description
1 polymer ?
#
loop_
_entity_poly.entity_id
_entity_poly.type
_entity_poly.pdbx_seq_one_letter_code
_entity_poly.pdbx_strand_id
1 'polypeptide(L)'
;MTTLDHPARDGAARGPVRVPFPVVDEVSRHCLQEEEPETVHIEVHLPGHLDPDRLREAFTEALHRHPRILMRQAPAHWYSRRYEWELTQEPEVEVVRFPPPGPHALRDARTRSLTQAPPLTLSPPIRLEVVADAGPAVGS
;
A
#
# COMPACT_ATOMS: atom_id res chain seq x y z
N MET A 1 23.63 54.28 -5.82
CA MET A 1 23.93 52.86 -6.00
C MET A 1 22.94 52.10 -5.08
N THR A 2 21.78 51.82 -5.63
CA THR A 2 20.62 51.31 -4.87
C THR A 2 20.55 49.81 -5.05
N THR A 3 20.87 49.08 -4.00
CA THR A 3 20.78 47.61 -3.98
C THR A 3 19.30 47.22 -3.82
N LEU A 4 18.72 46.67 -4.84
CA LEU A 4 17.39 46.06 -4.81
C LEU A 4 17.49 44.70 -4.09
N ASP A 5 17.08 44.74 -2.84
CA ASP A 5 16.85 43.55 -2.02
C ASP A 5 15.65 42.78 -2.62
N HIS A 6 15.92 41.59 -3.15
CA HIS A 6 14.89 40.74 -3.70
C HIS A 6 14.39 39.83 -2.60
N PRO A 7 13.16 39.96 -2.13
CA PRO A 7 12.66 39.08 -1.08
C PRO A 7 12.61 37.64 -1.62
N ALA A 8 13.29 36.74 -0.89
CA ALA A 8 13.19 35.30 -1.07
C ALA A 8 11.69 34.91 -1.07
N ARG A 9 11.22 34.37 -2.18
CA ARG A 9 9.90 33.79 -2.26
C ARG A 9 9.84 32.63 -1.29
N ASP A 10 9.12 32.82 -0.21
CA ASP A 10 8.68 31.78 0.72
C ASP A 10 8.20 30.58 -0.09
N GLY A 11 8.82 29.42 0.18
CA GLY A 11 8.37 28.14 -0.29
C GLY A 11 7.02 27.83 0.36
N ALA A 12 5.94 28.32 -0.24
CA ALA A 12 4.60 27.90 0.13
C ALA A 12 4.57 26.36 0.07
N ALA A 13 4.38 25.72 1.21
CA ALA A 13 4.25 24.29 1.32
C ALA A 13 3.14 23.86 0.35
N ARG A 14 3.54 23.22 -0.76
CA ARG A 14 2.59 22.69 -1.74
C ARG A 14 1.76 21.65 -1.01
N GLY A 15 0.45 21.87 -0.96
CA GLY A 15 -0.48 20.91 -0.41
C GLY A 15 -0.31 19.53 -1.08
N PRO A 16 -0.90 18.47 -0.50
CA PRO A 16 -0.78 17.13 -1.03
C PRO A 16 -1.23 17.08 -2.49
N VAL A 17 -0.47 16.33 -3.30
CA VAL A 17 -0.81 16.15 -4.72
C VAL A 17 -2.03 15.23 -4.81
N ARG A 18 -3.08 15.72 -5.45
CA ARG A 18 -4.33 14.98 -5.67
C ARG A 18 -4.55 14.72 -7.14
N VAL A 19 -5.06 13.54 -7.44
CA VAL A 19 -5.37 13.08 -8.79
C VAL A 19 -6.79 12.55 -8.79
N PRO A 20 -7.67 13.01 -9.69
CA PRO A 20 -9.02 12.47 -9.81
C PRO A 20 -8.99 10.97 -10.09
N PHE A 21 -9.97 10.24 -9.55
CA PHE A 21 -10.15 8.84 -9.92
C PHE A 21 -10.41 8.75 -11.43
N PRO A 22 -9.73 7.84 -12.15
CA PRO A 22 -10.18 7.40 -13.45
C PRO A 22 -11.58 6.79 -13.36
N VAL A 23 -12.33 6.80 -14.47
CA VAL A 23 -13.69 6.24 -14.50
C VAL A 23 -13.73 4.78 -14.04
N VAL A 24 -12.70 4.03 -14.36
CA VAL A 24 -12.56 2.62 -13.95
C VAL A 24 -12.49 2.51 -12.41
N ASP A 25 -11.71 3.35 -11.75
CA ASP A 25 -11.58 3.35 -10.30
C ASP A 25 -12.88 3.79 -9.62
N GLU A 26 -13.59 4.75 -10.20
CA GLU A 26 -14.92 5.17 -9.70
C GLU A 26 -15.92 4.03 -9.78
N VAL A 27 -15.97 3.32 -10.91
CA VAL A 27 -16.88 2.16 -11.08
C VAL A 27 -16.51 1.07 -10.08
N SER A 28 -15.24 0.69 -9.99
CA SER A 28 -14.79 -0.30 -9.00
C SER A 28 -15.16 0.12 -7.58
N ARG A 29 -14.96 1.40 -7.23
CA ARG A 29 -15.31 1.91 -5.91
C ARG A 29 -16.80 1.80 -5.58
N HIS A 30 -17.68 1.97 -6.56
CA HIS A 30 -19.13 1.81 -6.40
C HIS A 30 -19.58 0.35 -6.40
N CYS A 31 -18.81 -0.54 -7.04
CA CYS A 31 -19.09 -1.96 -7.11
C CYS A 31 -18.48 -2.75 -5.93
N LEU A 32 -17.60 -2.13 -5.14
CA LEU A 32 -16.98 -2.77 -3.97
C LEU A 32 -18.06 -3.21 -2.98
N GLN A 33 -18.10 -4.50 -2.73
CA GLN A 33 -18.86 -5.11 -1.66
C GLN A 33 -17.91 -5.47 -0.53
N GLU A 34 -18.33 -5.25 0.71
CA GLU A 34 -17.47 -5.55 1.88
C GLU A 34 -17.13 -7.03 1.99
N GLU A 35 -18.01 -7.89 1.48
CA GLU A 35 -17.86 -9.34 1.54
C GLU A 35 -17.04 -9.93 0.38
N GLU A 36 -16.88 -9.17 -0.71
CA GLU A 36 -16.12 -9.59 -1.90
C GLU A 36 -15.14 -8.49 -2.32
N PRO A 37 -14.00 -8.35 -1.64
CA PRO A 37 -13.03 -7.31 -1.98
C PRO A 37 -12.37 -7.59 -3.32
N GLU A 38 -12.42 -6.62 -4.23
CA GLU A 38 -11.69 -6.66 -5.50
C GLU A 38 -10.20 -6.39 -5.26
N THR A 39 -9.43 -7.44 -4.98
CA THR A 39 -7.98 -7.34 -4.78
C THR A 39 -7.24 -8.24 -5.76
N VAL A 40 -6.07 -7.78 -6.21
CA VAL A 40 -5.14 -8.62 -6.94
C VAL A 40 -4.28 -9.36 -5.92
N HIS A 41 -4.37 -10.68 -5.90
CA HIS A 41 -3.54 -11.54 -5.07
C HIS A 41 -2.42 -12.15 -5.91
N ILE A 42 -1.18 -11.96 -5.47
CA ILE A 42 0.01 -12.55 -6.09
C ILE A 42 0.75 -13.37 -5.04
N GLU A 43 0.98 -14.63 -5.33
CA GLU A 43 1.75 -15.54 -4.48
C GLU A 43 3.06 -15.91 -5.16
N VAL A 44 4.18 -15.75 -4.43
CA VAL A 44 5.52 -16.06 -4.92
C VAL A 44 6.18 -17.05 -3.97
N HIS A 45 6.64 -18.17 -4.49
CA HIS A 45 7.38 -19.18 -3.74
C HIS A 45 8.89 -18.96 -3.96
N LEU A 46 9.61 -18.75 -2.88
CA LEU A 46 11.05 -18.52 -2.89
C LEU A 46 11.75 -19.61 -2.08
N PRO A 47 12.86 -20.17 -2.56
CA PRO A 47 13.68 -21.06 -1.77
C PRO A 47 14.48 -20.29 -0.69
N GLY A 48 14.65 -20.89 0.48
CA GLY A 48 15.48 -20.35 1.56
C GLY A 48 14.72 -19.40 2.50
N HIS A 49 15.48 -18.70 3.32
CA HIS A 49 14.95 -17.77 4.31
C HIS A 49 15.17 -16.33 3.86
N LEU A 50 14.12 -15.52 4.00
CA LEU A 50 14.20 -14.08 3.82
C LEU A 50 14.55 -13.43 5.16
N ASP A 51 15.54 -12.56 5.14
CA ASP A 51 15.85 -11.68 6.26
C ASP A 51 14.79 -10.59 6.36
N PRO A 52 14.05 -10.48 7.51
CA PRO A 52 12.96 -9.54 7.64
C PRO A 52 13.36 -8.07 7.48
N ASP A 53 14.49 -7.68 8.03
CA ASP A 53 14.92 -6.28 8.02
C ASP A 53 15.38 -5.87 6.63
N ARG A 54 16.16 -6.71 5.97
CA ARG A 54 16.55 -6.47 4.57
C ARG A 54 15.37 -6.43 3.63
N LEU A 55 14.35 -7.25 3.87
CA LEU A 55 13.15 -7.21 3.04
C LEU A 55 12.35 -5.92 3.25
N ARG A 56 12.22 -5.46 4.50
CA ARG A 56 11.56 -4.18 4.80
C ARG A 56 12.30 -3.01 4.15
N GLU A 57 13.61 -2.97 4.25
CA GLU A 57 14.43 -1.94 3.60
C GLU A 57 14.26 -1.96 2.08
N ALA A 58 14.40 -3.12 1.45
CA ALA A 58 14.23 -3.28 0.01
C ALA A 58 12.83 -2.89 -0.47
N PHE A 59 11.81 -3.23 0.33
CA PHE A 59 10.43 -2.88 0.00
C PHE A 59 10.19 -1.37 0.12
N THR A 60 10.71 -0.73 1.17
CA THR A 60 10.65 0.73 1.33
C THR A 60 11.36 1.44 0.17
N GLU A 61 12.54 0.97 -0.23
CA GLU A 61 13.23 1.51 -1.39
C GLU A 61 12.42 1.35 -2.69
N ALA A 62 11.77 0.20 -2.86
CA ALA A 62 10.90 -0.03 -4.01
C ALA A 62 9.69 0.92 -4.03
N LEU A 63 9.09 1.22 -2.89
CA LEU A 63 8.00 2.21 -2.78
C LEU A 63 8.48 3.61 -3.20
N HIS A 64 9.64 4.04 -2.77
CA HIS A 64 10.21 5.33 -3.14
C HIS A 64 10.59 5.41 -4.63
N ARG A 65 10.99 4.29 -5.25
CA ARG A 65 11.20 4.21 -6.70
C ARG A 65 9.90 4.27 -7.51
N HIS A 66 8.78 3.90 -6.88
CA HIS A 66 7.46 3.86 -7.50
C HIS A 66 6.44 4.72 -6.73
N PRO A 67 6.63 6.04 -6.67
CA PRO A 67 5.86 6.92 -5.77
C PRO A 67 4.35 6.91 -6.06
N ARG A 68 3.91 6.44 -7.23
CA ARG A 68 2.48 6.28 -7.54
C ARG A 68 1.80 5.17 -6.75
N ILE A 69 2.56 4.29 -6.10
CA ILE A 69 2.01 3.28 -5.19
C ILE A 69 1.71 3.91 -3.82
N LEU A 70 2.44 4.96 -3.45
CA LEU A 70 2.21 5.73 -2.23
C LEU A 70 1.01 6.66 -2.42
N MET A 71 -0.18 6.08 -2.39
CA MET A 71 -1.43 6.81 -2.55
C MET A 71 -2.50 6.26 -1.62
N ARG A 72 -3.44 7.12 -1.31
CA ARG A 72 -4.66 6.79 -0.57
C ARG A 72 -5.85 7.52 -1.16
N GLN A 73 -7.04 7.03 -0.91
CA GLN A 73 -8.25 7.78 -1.20
C GLN A 73 -8.25 9.05 -0.35
N ALA A 74 -8.32 10.22 -0.99
CA ALA A 74 -8.39 11.48 -0.27
C ALA A 74 -9.65 11.55 0.59
N PRO A 75 -9.60 12.22 1.76
CA PRO A 75 -10.81 12.48 2.53
C PRO A 75 -11.86 13.17 1.68
N ALA A 76 -13.06 12.60 1.63
CA ALA A 76 -14.19 13.18 0.91
C ALA A 76 -14.78 14.32 1.73
N HIS A 77 -14.97 15.47 1.09
CA HIS A 77 -15.81 16.51 1.64
C HIS A 77 -17.28 16.23 1.32
N TRP A 78 -18.20 16.63 2.17
CA TRP A 78 -19.66 16.40 1.99
C TRP A 78 -20.21 16.96 0.66
N TYR A 79 -19.49 17.91 0.04
CA TYR A 79 -19.83 18.51 -1.26
C TYR A 79 -19.02 17.92 -2.43
N SER A 80 -18.07 17.00 -2.19
CA SER A 80 -17.29 16.37 -3.24
C SER A 80 -18.13 15.33 -3.96
N ARG A 81 -18.32 15.54 -5.26
CA ARG A 81 -19.03 14.60 -6.15
C ARG A 81 -18.09 13.58 -6.80
N ARG A 82 -16.79 13.69 -6.57
CA ARG A 82 -15.75 12.85 -7.18
C ARG A 82 -14.78 12.36 -6.13
N TYR A 83 -14.27 11.18 -6.35
CA TYR A 83 -13.17 10.63 -5.57
C TYR A 83 -11.83 11.08 -6.14
N GLU A 84 -10.86 11.24 -5.27
CA GLU A 84 -9.49 11.60 -5.63
C GLU A 84 -8.50 10.70 -4.92
N TRP A 85 -7.41 10.37 -5.61
CA TRP A 85 -6.21 9.82 -5.01
C TRP A 85 -5.35 10.95 -4.47
N GLU A 86 -4.85 10.78 -3.26
CA GLU A 86 -3.88 11.67 -2.64
C GLU A 86 -2.54 10.93 -2.55
N LEU A 87 -1.49 11.51 -3.15
CA LEU A 87 -0.14 10.95 -3.07
C LEU A 87 0.48 11.31 -1.73
N THR A 88 1.06 10.32 -1.08
CA THR A 88 1.84 10.47 0.15
C THR A 88 3.33 10.35 -0.16
N GLN A 89 4.18 10.86 0.73
CA GLN A 89 5.63 10.75 0.58
C GLN A 89 6.17 9.46 1.21
N GLU A 90 5.49 8.99 2.26
CA GLU A 90 5.89 7.85 3.05
C GLU A 90 4.70 6.91 3.29
N PRO A 91 4.95 5.62 3.54
CA PRO A 91 3.91 4.70 3.96
C PRO A 91 3.30 5.14 5.30
N GLU A 92 1.99 5.08 5.41
CA GLU A 92 1.24 5.35 6.66
C GLU A 92 1.00 4.09 7.47
N VAL A 93 1.24 2.91 6.87
CA VAL A 93 1.03 1.60 7.49
C VAL A 93 2.23 0.69 7.26
N GLU A 94 2.41 -0.27 8.16
CA GLU A 94 3.38 -1.33 7.93
C GLU A 94 2.87 -2.27 6.84
N VAL A 95 3.56 -2.26 5.71
CA VAL A 95 3.18 -3.02 4.52
C VAL A 95 3.64 -4.47 4.60
N VAL A 96 4.85 -4.71 5.15
CA VAL A 96 5.49 -6.03 5.19
C VAL A 96 5.24 -6.67 6.56
N ARG A 97 4.58 -7.82 6.56
CA ARG A 97 4.26 -8.57 7.77
C ARG A 97 4.84 -9.98 7.74
N PHE A 98 5.26 -10.45 8.89
CA PHE A 98 5.75 -11.80 9.11
C PHE A 98 4.84 -12.51 10.12
N PRO A 99 3.78 -13.17 9.65
CA PRO A 99 2.92 -13.95 10.54
C PRO A 99 3.73 -15.05 11.25
N PRO A 100 3.35 -15.44 12.46
CA PRO A 100 4.02 -16.53 13.16
C PRO A 100 3.93 -17.82 12.35
N PRO A 101 5.01 -18.63 12.32
CA PRO A 101 5.03 -19.90 11.63
C PRO A 101 4.04 -20.88 12.28
N GLY A 102 3.45 -21.75 11.48
CA GLY A 102 2.54 -22.77 11.98
C GLY A 102 1.99 -23.65 10.86
N PRO A 103 1.36 -24.76 11.21
CA PRO A 103 0.90 -25.75 10.22
C PRO A 103 -0.20 -25.21 9.29
N HIS A 104 -0.83 -24.11 9.66
CA HIS A 104 -1.89 -23.48 8.89
C HIS A 104 -1.55 -22.07 8.42
N ALA A 105 -0.33 -21.59 8.68
CA ALA A 105 0.08 -20.20 8.44
C ALA A 105 -0.16 -19.76 6.99
N LEU A 106 0.20 -20.60 6.02
CA LEU A 106 -0.01 -20.32 4.59
C LEU A 106 -1.50 -20.27 4.23
N ARG A 107 -2.29 -21.24 4.70
CA ARG A 107 -3.74 -21.26 4.47
C ARG A 107 -4.41 -20.01 5.05
N ASP A 108 -4.01 -19.63 6.27
CA ASP A 108 -4.59 -18.49 6.96
C ASP A 108 -4.18 -17.16 6.29
N ALA A 109 -2.94 -17.07 5.78
CA ALA A 109 -2.50 -15.93 5.00
C ALA A 109 -3.28 -15.79 3.68
N ARG A 110 -3.50 -16.90 2.96
CA ARG A 110 -4.33 -16.93 1.75
C ARG A 110 -5.76 -16.49 2.05
N THR A 111 -6.36 -17.01 3.12
CA THR A 111 -7.71 -16.60 3.54
C THR A 111 -7.77 -15.11 3.81
N ARG A 112 -6.83 -14.54 4.60
CA ARG A 112 -6.77 -13.10 4.85
C ARG A 112 -6.62 -12.29 3.56
N SER A 113 -5.77 -12.74 2.65
CA SER A 113 -5.53 -12.04 1.39
C SER A 113 -6.76 -12.00 0.48
N LEU A 114 -7.59 -13.03 0.53
CA LEU A 114 -8.81 -13.12 -0.29
C LEU A 114 -10.03 -12.47 0.36
N THR A 115 -10.04 -12.34 1.69
CA THR A 115 -11.21 -11.83 2.42
C THR A 115 -11.04 -10.42 2.98
N GLN A 116 -9.81 -9.89 3.01
CA GLN A 116 -9.50 -8.61 3.62
C GLN A 116 -8.70 -7.73 2.68
N ALA A 117 -9.36 -6.77 2.05
CA ALA A 117 -8.68 -5.75 1.26
C ALA A 117 -7.88 -4.79 2.17
N PRO A 118 -6.71 -4.31 1.72
CA PRO A 118 -6.09 -3.15 2.34
C PRO A 118 -7.03 -1.94 2.27
N PRO A 119 -7.14 -1.15 3.36
CA PRO A 119 -8.02 0.01 3.35
C PRO A 119 -7.50 1.06 2.35
N LEU A 120 -8.37 1.54 1.46
CA LEU A 120 -8.02 2.58 0.48
C LEU A 120 -7.72 3.94 1.12
N THR A 121 -8.13 4.14 2.37
CA THR A 121 -7.94 5.38 3.12
C THR A 121 -6.54 5.52 3.73
N LEU A 122 -5.71 4.49 3.64
CA LEU A 122 -4.33 4.47 4.13
C LEU A 122 -3.35 4.16 2.99
N SER A 123 -2.19 4.81 3.02
CA SER A 123 -1.14 4.65 2.01
C SER A 123 -0.05 3.68 2.47
N PRO A 124 0.39 2.80 1.60
CA PRO A 124 -0.16 2.39 0.31
C PRO A 124 -1.28 1.34 0.47
N PRO A 125 -2.21 1.21 -0.48
CA PRO A 125 -3.26 0.21 -0.42
C PRO A 125 -2.77 -1.18 -0.87
N ILE A 126 -1.67 -1.61 -0.31
CA ILE A 126 -1.03 -2.91 -0.57
C ILE A 126 -0.59 -3.55 0.74
N ARG A 127 -0.47 -4.86 0.72
CA ARG A 127 0.03 -5.65 1.85
C ARG A 127 0.90 -6.79 1.33
N LEU A 128 2.03 -7.02 1.98
CA LEU A 128 2.90 -8.15 1.76
C LEU A 128 2.96 -9.00 3.02
N GLU A 129 2.58 -10.27 2.93
CA GLU A 129 2.75 -11.23 4.02
C GLU A 129 3.80 -12.26 3.60
N VAL A 130 4.82 -12.43 4.44
CA VAL A 130 5.86 -13.44 4.26
C VAL A 130 5.60 -14.59 5.22
N VAL A 131 5.24 -15.72 4.65
CA VAL A 131 4.93 -16.92 5.43
C VAL A 131 6.08 -17.89 5.29
N ALA A 132 6.67 -18.29 6.42
CA ALA A 132 7.62 -19.38 6.41
C ALA A 132 6.86 -20.68 6.11
N ASP A 133 7.17 -21.30 4.98
CA ASP A 133 6.64 -22.62 4.65
C ASP A 133 7.28 -23.63 5.63
N ALA A 134 6.46 -24.22 6.47
CA ALA A 134 6.83 -25.46 7.14
C ALA A 134 6.83 -26.51 6.03
N GLY A 135 8.00 -26.79 5.45
CA GLY A 135 8.17 -27.73 4.37
C GLY A 135 7.39 -29.03 4.63
N PRO A 136 7.12 -29.84 3.63
CA PRO A 136 6.33 -31.05 3.78
C PRO A 136 6.92 -31.83 4.93
N ALA A 137 6.09 -32.12 5.94
CA ALA A 137 6.48 -33.01 7.02
C ALA A 137 6.99 -34.28 6.34
N VAL A 138 8.30 -34.51 6.36
CA VAL A 138 8.90 -35.76 5.92
C VAL A 138 8.32 -36.79 6.88
N GLY A 139 7.27 -37.45 6.41
CA GLY A 139 6.67 -38.56 7.11
C GLY A 139 7.71 -39.66 7.28
N SER A 140 8.01 -39.98 8.51
CA SER A 140 8.76 -41.17 8.91
C SER A 140 7.92 -42.41 8.67
#